data_777ed0849d99df9e69837397d16dcc25
#
_entry.id   777ed0849d99df9e69837397d16dcc25
#
_cell.length_a   1.000
_cell.length_b   1.000
_cell.length_c   1.000
_cell.angle_alpha   90.00
_cell.angle_beta   90.00
_cell.angle_gamma   90.00
#
_symmetry.space_group_name_H-M   'P 1'
#
loop_
_entity.id
_entity.type
_entity.pdbx_description
1 polymer ?
#
loop_
_entity_poly.entity_id
_entity_poly.type
_entity_poly.pdbx_seq_one_letter_code
_entity_poly.pdbx_strand_id
1 'polypeptide(L)'
;MKSKTPSITFSQTRRSALRTAGLGLATMACVSGTADAAEWTPAEKANVQVVTDFCAAWAGHDVDKIMSFFGEKCAYRMTESQEPTKGRQAVMDRIESFFNQVQSFEVIETFAKGPMVFNERHDHFTGGPLTMWHGVGVFFLQAGKIVEWSDYTISMDRA
;
A
#
# COMPACT_ATOMS: atom_id res chain seq x y z
N MET A 1 -34.71 -14.79 -9.53
CA MET A 1 -34.61 -13.99 -8.29
C MET A 1 -33.39 -13.10 -8.44
N LYS A 2 -33.60 -11.77 -8.60
CA LYS A 2 -32.50 -10.80 -8.77
C LYS A 2 -32.10 -10.29 -7.40
N SER A 3 -30.86 -10.56 -7.00
CA SER A 3 -30.25 -10.05 -5.77
C SER A 3 -29.95 -8.55 -5.93
N LYS A 4 -30.52 -7.75 -5.05
CA LYS A 4 -30.34 -6.29 -5.02
C LYS A 4 -29.22 -5.97 -4.01
N THR A 5 -28.08 -5.51 -4.50
CA THR A 5 -26.97 -5.00 -3.68
C THR A 5 -27.37 -3.60 -3.16
N PRO A 6 -27.23 -3.31 -1.86
CA PRO A 6 -27.49 -1.96 -1.34
C PRO A 6 -26.32 -1.03 -1.60
N SER A 7 -26.58 0.06 -2.30
CA SER A 7 -25.65 1.19 -2.46
C SER A 7 -25.61 2.01 -1.17
N ILE A 8 -24.45 2.16 -0.58
CA ILE A 8 -24.23 3.05 0.57
C ILE A 8 -23.94 4.45 0.04
N THR A 9 -24.95 5.35 0.16
CA THR A 9 -24.80 6.76 -0.22
C THR A 9 -24.38 7.55 1.04
N PHE A 10 -23.20 8.12 1.07
CA PHE A 10 -22.80 9.07 2.11
C PHE A 10 -23.50 10.41 1.87
N SER A 11 -24.49 10.73 2.70
CA SER A 11 -25.17 12.01 2.73
C SER A 11 -24.40 12.99 3.62
N GLN A 12 -23.83 14.03 3.02
CA GLN A 12 -23.33 15.20 3.77
C GLN A 12 -24.48 16.04 4.25
N THR A 13 -24.84 15.92 5.51
CA THR A 13 -25.85 16.76 6.16
C THR A 13 -25.22 18.09 6.60
N ARG A 14 -25.50 19.16 5.85
CA ARG A 14 -25.25 20.53 6.28
C ARG A 14 -26.19 20.87 7.46
N ARG A 15 -25.65 21.06 8.65
CA ARG A 15 -26.41 21.59 9.77
C ARG A 15 -26.32 23.11 9.79
N SER A 16 -27.48 23.73 9.55
CA SER A 16 -27.71 25.16 9.72
C SER A 16 -27.66 25.53 11.21
N ALA A 17 -26.91 26.58 11.54
CA ALA A 17 -26.81 27.12 12.88
C ALA A 17 -28.03 27.97 13.22
N LEU A 18 -28.75 27.66 14.30
CA LEU A 18 -29.67 28.58 14.96
C LEU A 18 -28.88 29.41 15.98
N ARG A 19 -28.99 30.73 15.84
CA ARG A 19 -28.51 31.72 16.82
C ARG A 19 -29.49 31.78 17.98
N THR A 20 -28.99 31.60 19.19
CA THR A 20 -29.67 32.12 20.39
C THR A 20 -28.60 32.79 21.27
N ALA A 21 -28.87 34.03 21.65
CA ALA A 21 -28.00 34.87 22.45
C ALA A 21 -28.06 34.44 23.92
N GLY A 22 -26.91 34.33 24.57
CA GLY A 22 -26.77 34.19 26.00
C GLY A 22 -25.37 34.59 26.44
N LEU A 23 -25.24 35.70 27.21
CA LEU A 23 -23.98 36.18 27.76
C LEU A 23 -23.38 35.15 28.72
N GLY A 24 -22.15 34.72 28.47
CA GLY A 24 -21.34 33.97 29.40
C GLY A 24 -19.91 33.96 28.88
N LEU A 25 -19.04 34.81 29.42
CA LEU A 25 -17.60 34.83 29.12
C LEU A 25 -16.97 33.53 29.68
N ALA A 26 -16.82 32.51 28.81
CA ALA A 26 -15.86 31.44 28.99
C ALA A 26 -15.03 31.42 27.72
N THR A 27 -13.83 31.98 27.77
CA THR A 27 -12.82 31.84 26.72
C THR A 27 -12.38 30.37 26.65
N MET A 28 -13.14 29.55 25.95
CA MET A 28 -12.63 28.28 25.43
C MET A 28 -11.71 28.62 24.27
N ALA A 29 -10.41 28.57 24.52
CA ALA A 29 -9.42 28.49 23.46
C ALA A 29 -9.71 27.19 22.69
N CYS A 30 -10.44 27.29 21.58
CA CYS A 30 -10.47 26.25 20.58
C CYS A 30 -9.04 26.14 20.05
N VAL A 31 -8.27 25.20 20.59
CA VAL A 31 -7.07 24.72 19.92
C VAL A 31 -7.59 24.05 18.66
N SER A 32 -7.66 24.82 17.58
CA SER A 32 -7.76 24.27 16.22
C SER A 32 -6.42 23.58 15.95
N GLY A 33 -6.24 22.40 16.54
CA GLY A 33 -5.18 21.51 16.11
C GLY A 33 -5.51 21.11 14.67
N THR A 34 -4.94 21.84 13.70
CA THR A 34 -4.67 21.26 12.41
C THR A 34 -3.81 20.05 12.72
N ALA A 35 -4.35 18.86 12.52
CA ALA A 35 -3.52 17.66 12.48
C ALA A 35 -2.61 17.86 11.26
N ASP A 36 -1.47 18.51 11.47
CA ASP A 36 -0.37 18.44 10.52
C ASP A 36 -0.09 16.96 10.35
N ALA A 37 -0.22 16.47 9.12
CA ALA A 37 0.25 15.15 8.79
C ALA A 37 1.71 15.08 9.24
N ALA A 38 1.97 14.32 10.30
CA ALA A 38 3.29 14.29 10.92
C ALA A 38 4.29 13.92 9.82
N GLU A 39 5.27 14.79 9.58
CA GLU A 39 6.34 14.48 8.63
C GLU A 39 6.99 13.14 8.98
N TRP A 40 7.28 12.35 7.98
CA TRP A 40 8.03 11.09 8.17
C TRP A 40 9.38 11.36 8.81
N THR A 41 9.73 10.55 9.78
CA THR A 41 11.08 10.51 10.36
C THR A 41 12.11 10.16 9.29
N PRO A 42 13.40 10.45 9.50
CA PRO A 42 14.47 10.04 8.58
C PRO A 42 14.46 8.53 8.28
N ALA A 43 14.14 7.70 9.27
CA ALA A 43 14.06 6.25 9.11
C ALA A 43 12.86 5.85 8.23
N GLU A 44 11.69 6.48 8.41
CA GLU A 44 10.52 6.24 7.56
C GLU A 44 10.78 6.69 6.12
N LYS A 45 11.42 7.85 5.92
CA LYS A 45 11.83 8.32 4.57
C LYS A 45 12.77 7.32 3.89
N ALA A 46 13.73 6.78 4.61
CA ALA A 46 14.63 5.74 4.09
C ALA A 46 13.88 4.46 3.72
N ASN A 47 12.93 4.02 4.54
CA ASN A 47 12.11 2.84 4.26
C ASN A 47 11.21 3.06 3.03
N VAL A 48 10.60 4.24 2.89
CA VAL A 48 9.82 4.63 1.70
C VAL A 48 10.69 4.57 0.46
N GLN A 49 11.93 5.09 0.52
CA GLN A 49 12.85 5.06 -0.62
C GLN A 49 13.16 3.63 -1.05
N VAL A 50 13.42 2.71 -0.11
CA VAL A 50 13.66 1.29 -0.42
C VAL A 50 12.48 0.68 -1.16
N VAL A 51 11.23 0.92 -0.70
CA VAL A 51 10.02 0.38 -1.35
C VAL A 51 9.78 1.04 -2.71
N THR A 52 10.05 2.33 -2.84
CA THR A 52 9.96 3.05 -4.12
C THR A 52 10.95 2.48 -5.14
N ASP A 53 12.20 2.28 -4.74
CA ASP A 53 13.24 1.71 -5.60
C ASP A 53 12.93 0.25 -5.97
N PHE A 54 12.38 -0.51 -5.01
CA PHE A 54 11.89 -1.87 -5.26
C PHE A 54 10.78 -1.88 -6.34
N CYS A 55 9.77 -1.02 -6.22
CA CYS A 55 8.69 -0.94 -7.21
C CYS A 55 9.22 -0.52 -8.59
N ALA A 56 10.13 0.47 -8.64
CA ALA A 56 10.73 0.93 -9.89
C ALA A 56 11.60 -0.15 -10.57
N ALA A 57 12.22 -1.02 -9.79
CA ALA A 57 13.12 -2.06 -10.31
C ALA A 57 12.40 -3.14 -11.15
N TRP A 58 11.09 -3.32 -10.99
CA TRP A 58 10.31 -4.33 -11.73
C TRP A 58 10.34 -4.10 -13.25
N ALA A 59 10.32 -2.84 -13.69
CA ALA A 59 10.41 -2.50 -15.11
C ALA A 59 11.75 -2.89 -15.76
N GLY A 60 12.78 -3.17 -14.97
CA GLY A 60 14.11 -3.58 -15.45
C GLY A 60 14.23 -5.07 -15.78
N HIS A 61 13.22 -5.90 -15.43
CA HIS A 61 13.21 -7.35 -15.63
C HIS A 61 14.50 -8.05 -15.15
N ASP A 62 14.99 -7.66 -13.96
CA ASP A 62 16.16 -8.24 -13.30
C ASP A 62 15.75 -8.79 -11.92
N VAL A 63 15.60 -10.12 -11.83
CA VAL A 63 15.16 -10.80 -10.60
C VAL A 63 16.19 -10.67 -9.47
N ASP A 64 17.49 -10.67 -9.80
CA ASP A 64 18.56 -10.51 -8.81
C ASP A 64 18.49 -9.11 -8.21
N LYS A 65 18.20 -8.09 -9.03
CA LYS A 65 17.95 -6.73 -8.57
C LYS A 65 16.75 -6.67 -7.63
N ILE A 66 15.62 -7.28 -7.99
CA ILE A 66 14.44 -7.40 -7.12
C ILE A 66 14.80 -8.06 -5.81
N MET A 67 15.49 -9.20 -5.86
CA MET A 67 15.89 -9.94 -4.67
C MET A 67 16.91 -9.18 -3.81
N SER A 68 17.66 -8.24 -4.38
CA SER A 68 18.60 -7.40 -3.61
C SER A 68 17.93 -6.54 -2.54
N PHE A 69 16.63 -6.25 -2.68
CA PHE A 69 15.85 -5.50 -1.69
C PHE A 69 15.44 -6.35 -0.48
N PHE A 70 15.41 -7.68 -0.60
CA PHE A 70 14.99 -8.58 0.46
C PHE A 70 16.11 -8.97 1.43
N GLY A 71 15.73 -9.19 2.68
CA GLY A 71 16.60 -9.81 3.68
C GLY A 71 16.66 -11.33 3.53
N GLU A 72 17.62 -11.97 4.22
CA GLU A 72 17.77 -13.43 4.19
C GLU A 72 16.55 -14.16 4.77
N LYS A 73 16.00 -13.64 5.86
CA LYS A 73 14.78 -14.17 6.49
C LYS A 73 13.59 -13.33 6.05
N CYS A 74 13.16 -13.51 4.80
CA CYS A 74 12.02 -12.78 4.27
C CYS A 74 10.79 -13.67 4.07
N ALA A 75 9.63 -13.02 3.95
CA ALA A 75 8.37 -13.66 3.62
C ALA A 75 7.63 -12.84 2.56
N TYR A 76 6.92 -13.50 1.65
CA TYR A 76 6.04 -12.89 0.65
C TYR A 76 4.68 -13.58 0.62
N ARG A 77 3.62 -12.80 0.73
CA ARG A 77 2.24 -13.25 0.56
C ARG A 77 1.60 -12.51 -0.61
N MET A 78 1.37 -13.24 -1.70
CA MET A 78 0.88 -12.68 -2.97
C MET A 78 -0.57 -12.20 -2.89
N THR A 79 -1.41 -12.83 -2.06
CA THR A 79 -2.81 -12.44 -1.86
C THR A 79 -3.21 -12.68 -0.41
N GLU A 80 -4.23 -11.97 0.05
CA GLU A 80 -4.78 -12.09 1.41
C GLU A 80 -5.27 -13.50 1.76
N SER A 81 -5.60 -14.32 0.76
CA SER A 81 -6.12 -15.68 0.93
C SER A 81 -5.04 -16.78 0.94
N GLN A 82 -3.78 -16.43 0.69
CA GLN A 82 -2.66 -17.37 0.62
C GLN A 82 -1.80 -17.34 1.89
N GLU A 83 -1.22 -18.48 2.22
CA GLU A 83 -0.16 -18.52 3.24
C GLU A 83 1.11 -17.85 2.72
N PRO A 84 1.87 -17.15 3.58
CA PRO A 84 3.12 -16.53 3.19
C PRO A 84 4.18 -17.56 2.78
N THR A 85 4.81 -17.35 1.63
CA THR A 85 6.04 -18.04 1.22
C THR A 85 7.20 -17.49 2.07
N LYS A 86 7.98 -18.36 2.72
CA LYS A 86 9.02 -17.96 3.68
C LYS A 86 10.41 -18.42 3.26
N GLY A 87 11.39 -17.55 3.46
CA GLY A 87 12.80 -17.78 3.14
C GLY A 87 13.16 -17.26 1.74
N ARG A 88 14.38 -16.74 1.62
CA ARG A 88 14.84 -16.00 0.45
C ARG A 88 14.71 -16.79 -0.85
N GLN A 89 15.15 -18.06 -0.87
CA GLN A 89 15.07 -18.87 -2.09
C GLN A 89 13.61 -19.13 -2.49
N ALA A 90 12.75 -19.53 -1.55
CA ALA A 90 11.35 -19.81 -1.84
C ALA A 90 10.60 -18.52 -2.30
N VAL A 91 10.94 -17.35 -1.74
CA VAL A 91 10.41 -16.06 -2.20
C VAL A 91 10.89 -15.75 -3.61
N MET A 92 12.15 -15.99 -3.93
CA MET A 92 12.69 -15.84 -5.29
C MET A 92 11.95 -16.73 -6.28
N ASP A 93 11.83 -18.04 -6.00
CA ASP A 93 11.12 -19.00 -6.86
C ASP A 93 9.66 -18.57 -7.08
N ARG A 94 9.03 -18.03 -6.03
CA ARG A 94 7.66 -17.50 -6.11
C ARG A 94 7.56 -16.28 -7.01
N ILE A 95 8.48 -15.33 -6.89
CA ILE A 95 8.55 -14.14 -7.75
C ILE A 95 8.79 -14.56 -9.20
N GLU A 96 9.75 -15.43 -9.47
CA GLU A 96 10.08 -15.91 -10.80
C GLU A 96 8.89 -16.57 -11.52
N SER A 97 7.97 -17.20 -10.78
CA SER A 97 6.80 -17.87 -11.36
C SER A 97 5.85 -16.94 -12.13
N PHE A 98 5.88 -15.63 -11.87
CA PHE A 98 5.07 -14.62 -12.57
C PHE A 98 5.85 -13.43 -13.11
N PHE A 99 7.15 -13.36 -12.82
CA PHE A 99 8.02 -12.22 -13.09
C PHE A 99 7.97 -11.75 -14.55
N ASN A 100 8.01 -12.68 -15.50
CA ASN A 100 7.97 -12.36 -16.92
C ASN A 100 6.64 -11.80 -17.41
N GLN A 101 5.57 -11.89 -16.61
CA GLN A 101 4.28 -11.31 -16.93
C GLN A 101 4.12 -9.88 -16.39
N VAL A 102 4.94 -9.48 -15.43
CA VAL A 102 4.90 -8.13 -14.86
C VAL A 102 5.61 -7.16 -15.80
N GLN A 103 4.92 -6.12 -16.23
CA GLN A 103 5.49 -5.04 -17.03
C GLN A 103 6.04 -3.92 -16.15
N SER A 104 5.26 -3.45 -15.19
CA SER A 104 5.65 -2.36 -14.29
C SER A 104 4.75 -2.29 -13.07
N PHE A 105 5.24 -1.63 -12.03
CA PHE A 105 4.47 -1.19 -10.88
C PHE A 105 4.30 0.32 -10.92
N GLU A 106 3.06 0.79 -10.99
CA GLU A 106 2.68 2.21 -10.94
C GLU A 106 2.19 2.55 -9.53
N VAL A 107 3.02 3.23 -8.73
CA VAL A 107 2.69 3.62 -7.37
C VAL A 107 1.76 4.84 -7.39
N ILE A 108 0.60 4.73 -6.74
CA ILE A 108 -0.42 5.77 -6.61
C ILE A 108 -0.14 6.61 -5.35
N GLU A 109 0.03 5.93 -4.20
CA GLU A 109 0.22 6.58 -2.91
C GLU A 109 1.12 5.72 -2.01
N THR A 110 1.87 6.35 -1.11
CA THR A 110 2.75 5.66 -0.17
C THR A 110 2.60 6.27 1.22
N PHE A 111 2.49 5.40 2.24
CA PHE A 111 2.47 5.76 3.65
C PHE A 111 3.52 4.97 4.41
N ALA A 112 4.10 5.58 5.45
CA ALA A 112 5.05 4.91 6.32
C ALA A 112 4.74 5.18 7.79
N LYS A 113 4.96 4.15 8.62
CA LYS A 113 4.92 4.27 10.08
C LYS A 113 5.93 3.29 10.70
N GLY A 114 6.99 3.85 11.26
CA GLY A 114 8.08 3.05 11.81
C GLY A 114 8.72 2.14 10.75
N PRO A 115 8.80 0.82 10.99
CA PRO A 115 9.36 -0.13 10.02
C PRO A 115 8.40 -0.48 8.88
N MET A 116 7.17 -0.03 8.91
CA MET A 116 6.11 -0.42 7.99
C MET A 116 5.91 0.63 6.90
N VAL A 117 5.82 0.16 5.66
CA VAL A 117 5.47 0.97 4.48
C VAL A 117 4.27 0.34 3.81
N PHE A 118 3.29 1.17 3.47
CA PHE A 118 2.15 0.81 2.63
C PHE A 118 2.30 1.51 1.30
N ASN A 119 2.04 0.81 0.20
CA ASN A 119 1.90 1.48 -1.06
C ASN A 119 0.69 0.96 -1.84
N GLU A 120 -0.16 1.88 -2.25
CA GLU A 120 -1.21 1.62 -3.21
C GLU A 120 -0.62 1.73 -4.60
N ARG A 121 -0.92 0.73 -5.48
CA ARG A 121 -0.34 0.69 -6.82
C ARG A 121 -1.19 -0.09 -7.81
N HIS A 122 -0.94 0.17 -9.08
CA HIS A 122 -1.33 -0.67 -10.20
C HIS A 122 -0.13 -1.50 -10.66
N ASP A 123 -0.28 -2.81 -10.69
CA ASP A 123 0.67 -3.72 -11.31
C ASP A 123 0.17 -4.05 -12.71
N HIS A 124 0.94 -3.69 -13.73
CA HIS A 124 0.61 -3.93 -15.13
C HIS A 124 1.21 -5.24 -15.61
N PHE A 125 0.42 -6.02 -16.36
CA PHE A 125 0.81 -7.35 -16.81
C PHE A 125 0.70 -7.50 -18.32
N THR A 126 1.50 -8.40 -18.88
CA THR A 126 1.50 -8.79 -20.29
C THR A 126 1.51 -10.31 -20.43
N GLY A 127 1.05 -10.80 -21.59
CA GLY A 127 1.19 -12.22 -21.96
C GLY A 127 0.21 -13.18 -21.27
N GLY A 128 -0.78 -12.68 -20.55
CA GLY A 128 -1.79 -13.48 -19.85
C GLY A 128 -3.17 -12.83 -19.85
N PRO A 129 -4.18 -13.46 -19.21
CA PRO A 129 -5.52 -12.91 -19.11
C PRO A 129 -5.61 -11.74 -18.11
N LEU A 130 -4.68 -11.64 -17.15
CA LEU A 130 -4.60 -10.52 -16.21
C LEU A 130 -3.85 -9.38 -16.90
N THR A 131 -4.48 -8.19 -16.97
CA THR A 131 -3.88 -7.00 -17.58
C THR A 131 -3.44 -5.98 -16.55
N MET A 132 -4.18 -5.88 -15.44
CA MET A 132 -3.87 -5.01 -14.33
C MET A 132 -4.36 -5.61 -13.01
N TRP A 133 -3.55 -5.45 -11.97
CA TRP A 133 -3.93 -5.66 -10.58
C TRP A 133 -3.83 -4.32 -9.84
N HIS A 134 -4.88 -3.97 -9.10
CA HIS A 134 -4.93 -2.81 -8.23
C HIS A 134 -5.02 -3.26 -6.78
N GLY A 135 -4.12 -2.79 -5.95
CA GLY A 135 -4.12 -3.18 -4.55
C GLY A 135 -3.12 -2.41 -3.69
N VAL A 136 -2.96 -2.90 -2.48
CA VAL A 136 -2.05 -2.34 -1.49
C VAL A 136 -0.98 -3.35 -1.11
N GLY A 137 0.27 -3.00 -1.31
CA GLY A 137 1.42 -3.70 -0.75
C GLY A 137 1.72 -3.21 0.67
N VAL A 138 1.86 -4.14 1.60
CA VAL A 138 2.30 -3.88 2.97
C VAL A 138 3.68 -4.49 3.15
N PHE A 139 4.65 -3.63 3.47
CA PHE A 139 6.06 -3.99 3.60
C PHE A 139 6.54 -3.76 5.02
N PHE A 140 7.24 -4.72 5.59
CA PHE A 140 8.02 -4.52 6.82
C PHE A 140 9.51 -4.52 6.48
N LEU A 141 10.24 -3.51 6.98
CA LEU A 141 11.66 -3.33 6.70
C LEU A 141 12.47 -3.46 7.97
N GLN A 142 13.64 -4.11 7.84
CA GLN A 142 14.65 -4.18 8.89
C GLN A 142 16.02 -3.95 8.26
N ALA A 143 16.80 -3.04 8.84
CA ALA A 143 18.14 -2.68 8.35
C ALA A 143 18.19 -2.37 6.83
N GLY A 144 17.17 -1.65 6.32
CA GLY A 144 17.09 -1.28 4.89
C GLY A 144 16.73 -2.44 3.96
N LYS A 145 16.21 -3.55 4.48
CA LYS A 145 15.76 -4.70 3.68
C LYS A 145 14.31 -5.03 3.98
N ILE A 146 13.58 -5.46 2.95
CA ILE A 146 12.23 -6.00 3.06
C ILE A 146 12.34 -7.37 3.74
N VAL A 147 11.71 -7.51 4.91
CA VAL A 147 11.63 -8.78 5.64
C VAL A 147 10.24 -9.40 5.53
N GLU A 148 9.21 -8.61 5.20
CA GLU A 148 7.88 -9.10 4.87
C GLU A 148 7.27 -8.22 3.79
N TRP A 149 6.61 -8.86 2.81
CA TRP A 149 5.77 -8.22 1.81
C TRP A 149 4.46 -9.00 1.71
N SER A 150 3.33 -8.30 1.84
CA SER A 150 1.99 -8.86 1.68
C SER A 150 1.14 -7.97 0.80
N ASP A 151 0.48 -8.57 -0.19
CA ASP A 151 -0.42 -7.86 -1.08
C ASP A 151 -1.88 -8.09 -0.71
N TYR A 152 -2.68 -7.02 -0.84
CA TYR A 152 -4.12 -6.99 -0.60
C TYR A 152 -4.83 -6.42 -1.82
N THR A 153 -5.68 -7.22 -2.43
CA THR A 153 -6.35 -6.89 -3.68
C THR A 153 -7.52 -5.95 -3.49
N ILE A 154 -7.58 -4.86 -4.27
CA ILE A 154 -8.75 -3.98 -4.42
C ILE A 154 -9.56 -4.40 -5.64
N SER A 155 -8.91 -4.50 -6.82
CA SER A 155 -9.54 -4.95 -8.06
C SER A 155 -8.54 -5.60 -9.01
N MET A 156 -9.06 -6.27 -10.04
CA MET A 156 -8.27 -6.88 -11.11
C MET A 156 -8.99 -6.71 -12.45
N ASP A 157 -8.25 -6.29 -13.49
CA ASP A 157 -8.75 -6.22 -14.86
C ASP A 157 -8.20 -7.40 -15.67
N ARG A 158 -9.07 -7.95 -16.51
CA ARG A 158 -8.76 -9.09 -17.39
C ARG A 158 -9.13 -8.75 -18.84
N ALA A 159 -8.30 -9.26 -19.78
CA ALA A 159 -8.59 -9.16 -21.21
C ALA A 159 -9.77 -10.04 -21.62
#